data_853aeb17684ee504154b7a9cf749bf67
#
_entry.id   853aeb17684ee504154b7a9cf749bf67
#
_cell.length_a   1.000
_cell.length_b   1.000
_cell.length_c   1.000
_cell.angle_alpha   90.00
_cell.angle_beta   90.00
_cell.angle_gamma   90.00
#
_symmetry.space_group_name_H-M   'P 1'
#
loop_
_entity.id
_entity.type
_entity.pdbx_description
1 polymer ?
#
loop_
_entity_poly.entity_id
_entity_poly.type
_entity_poly.pdbx_seq_one_letter_code
_entity_poly.pdbx_strand_id
1 'polypeptide(L)'
;MSPESQPTRPPQTQPSWTREQIRAARKVDLALLLEARGHLMIEQGGGNCRVPDFPGLIVKESYWRWPERNQSGNAIDFHIQILRWSFHDAMRALTKT
;
A
#
# COMPACT_ATOMS: atom_id res chain seq x y z
N MET A 1 -2.15 -28.42 -32.05
CA MET A 1 -2.04 -28.07 -31.72
C MET A 1 -1.96 -27.58 -31.16
N SER A 2 -2.20 -27.20 -31.13
CA SER A 2 -2.10 -26.63 -30.61
C SER A 2 -2.06 -26.11 -29.82
N PRO A 3 -2.08 -25.91 -29.65
CA PRO A 3 -2.10 -25.35 -28.85
C PRO A 3 -2.10 -25.00 -28.02
N GLU A 4 -2.29 -24.91 -28.14
CA GLU A 4 -2.27 -24.51 -27.46
C GLU A 4 -2.23 -24.13 -26.60
N SER A 5 -2.42 -24.33 -26.69
CA SER A 5 -2.38 -23.99 -25.95
C SER A 5 -2.32 -23.47 -25.15
N GLN A 6 -2.55 -23.19 -25.09
CA GLN A 6 -2.51 -22.69 -24.35
C GLN A 6 -2.51 -22.04 -23.64
N PRO A 7 -2.71 -21.83 -23.45
CA PRO A 7 -2.61 -21.20 -22.80
C PRO A 7 -2.64 -20.75 -21.90
N THR A 8 -2.94 -20.55 -21.83
CA THR A 8 -2.89 -20.20 -21.15
C THR A 8 -2.86 -19.93 -20.11
N ARG A 9 -3.06 -19.84 -19.75
CA ARG A 9 -3.05 -19.54 -18.78
C ARG A 9 -2.76 -18.92 -18.02
N PRO A 10 -3.06 -18.77 -17.85
CA PRO A 10 -2.58 -18.06 -17.15
C PRO A 10 -2.33 -17.74 -16.14
N PRO A 11 -2.39 -17.43 -16.30
CA PRO A 11 -1.68 -16.83 -15.33
C PRO A 11 -1.91 -17.06 -14.01
N GLN A 12 -1.99 -17.85 -13.82
CA GLN A 12 -1.96 -18.17 -12.63
C GLN A 12 -0.74 -18.07 -11.98
N THR A 13 0.18 -17.56 -12.59
CA THR A 13 1.42 -17.31 -11.96
C THR A 13 1.26 -16.23 -10.92
N GLN A 14 0.20 -15.47 -11.05
CA GLN A 14 -0.06 -14.42 -10.11
C GLN A 14 -1.21 -14.78 -9.23
N PRO A 15 -1.05 -14.82 -7.92
CA PRO A 15 -2.18 -15.19 -7.08
C PRO A 15 -3.29 -14.17 -7.18
N SER A 16 -4.50 -14.67 -7.09
CA SER A 16 -5.65 -13.80 -6.98
C SER A 16 -5.80 -13.39 -5.53
N TRP A 17 -6.08 -12.11 -5.32
CA TRP A 17 -6.28 -11.61 -3.98
C TRP A 17 -7.78 -11.63 -3.66
N THR A 18 -8.12 -12.18 -2.49
CA THR A 18 -9.51 -12.23 -2.08
C THR A 18 -9.95 -10.86 -1.59
N ARG A 19 -11.26 -10.67 -1.54
CA ARG A 19 -11.82 -9.44 -1.01
C ARG A 19 -11.37 -9.20 0.41
N GLU A 20 -11.29 -10.27 1.19
CA GLU A 20 -10.87 -10.16 2.58
C GLU A 20 -9.42 -9.75 2.69
N GLN A 21 -8.57 -10.27 1.82
CA GLN A 21 -7.17 -9.89 1.81
C GLN A 21 -7.01 -8.42 1.44
N ILE A 22 -7.77 -7.96 0.45
CA ILE A 22 -7.70 -6.57 0.02
C ILE A 22 -8.19 -5.67 1.15
N ARG A 23 -9.28 -6.06 1.80
CA ARG A 23 -9.81 -5.27 2.91
C ARG A 23 -8.82 -5.18 4.06
N ALA A 24 -8.18 -6.30 4.38
CA ALA A 24 -7.18 -6.32 5.44
C ALA A 24 -5.98 -5.44 5.08
N ALA A 25 -5.55 -5.50 3.82
CA ALA A 25 -4.43 -4.70 3.37
C ALA A 25 -4.71 -3.21 3.47
N ARG A 26 -5.95 -2.81 3.19
CA ARG A 26 -6.33 -1.40 3.30
C ARG A 26 -6.22 -0.89 4.73
N LYS A 27 -6.37 -1.79 5.70
CA LYS A 27 -6.39 -1.41 7.11
C LYS A 27 -5.06 -1.57 7.81
N VAL A 28 -4.03 -1.96 7.08
CA VAL A 28 -2.70 -2.05 7.67
C VAL A 28 -2.30 -0.68 8.17
N ASP A 29 -1.74 -0.64 9.40
CA ASP A 29 -1.32 0.62 10.00
C ASP A 29 -0.11 1.13 9.24
N LEU A 30 -0.35 2.13 8.40
CA LEU A 30 0.69 2.67 7.54
C LEU A 30 1.77 3.38 8.33
N ALA A 31 1.38 4.04 9.42
CA ALA A 31 2.35 4.74 10.25
C ALA A 31 3.35 3.75 10.84
N LEU A 32 2.87 2.64 11.38
CA LEU A 32 3.76 1.62 11.92
C LEU A 32 4.61 0.99 10.84
N LEU A 33 4.02 0.77 9.68
CA LEU A 33 4.73 0.15 8.58
C LEU A 33 5.88 1.02 8.10
N LEU A 34 5.65 2.32 7.95
CA LEU A 34 6.69 3.23 7.52
C LEU A 34 7.78 3.34 8.56
N GLU A 35 7.40 3.35 9.83
CA GLU A 35 8.38 3.37 10.91
C GLU A 35 9.24 2.12 10.86
N ALA A 36 8.62 0.96 10.63
CA ALA A 36 9.34 -0.30 10.53
C ALA A 36 10.30 -0.32 9.35
N ARG A 37 10.01 0.45 8.32
CA ARG A 37 10.86 0.56 7.14
C ARG A 37 11.97 1.60 7.29
N GLY A 38 12.06 2.23 8.47
CA GLY A 38 13.11 3.18 8.74
C GLY A 38 12.77 4.63 8.54
N HIS A 39 11.50 4.94 8.27
CA HIS A 39 11.10 6.33 8.15
C HIS A 39 10.85 6.93 9.50
N LEU A 40 11.30 8.16 9.68
CA LEU A 40 10.99 8.90 10.89
C LEU A 40 9.54 9.34 10.86
N MET A 41 8.84 9.12 11.96
CA MET A 41 7.44 9.51 12.10
C MET A 41 7.33 10.50 13.24
N ILE A 42 6.79 11.68 12.95
CA ILE A 42 6.66 12.73 13.96
C ILE A 42 5.19 12.92 14.28
N GLU A 43 4.80 12.53 15.48
CA GLU A 43 3.40 12.64 15.88
C GLU A 43 3.02 14.08 16.11
N GLN A 44 1.85 14.48 15.61
CA GLN A 44 1.38 15.84 15.73
C GLN A 44 0.09 15.97 16.52
N GLY A 45 -0.36 14.88 17.14
CA GLY A 45 -1.60 14.91 17.91
C GLY A 45 -2.75 14.30 17.14
N GLY A 46 -3.70 13.73 17.88
CA GLY A 46 -4.86 13.13 17.25
C GLY A 46 -4.53 11.92 16.40
N GLY A 47 -3.35 11.32 16.60
CA GLY A 47 -2.95 10.16 15.80
C GLY A 47 -2.35 10.52 14.45
N ASN A 48 -2.23 11.81 14.14
CA ASN A 48 -1.63 12.26 12.89
C ASN A 48 -0.11 12.26 13.01
N CYS A 49 0.56 11.80 11.96
CA CYS A 49 2.03 11.78 11.92
C CYS A 49 2.51 12.45 10.66
N ARG A 50 3.59 13.21 10.77
CA ARG A 50 4.29 13.73 9.61
C ARG A 50 5.44 12.80 9.29
N VAL A 51 5.75 12.70 8.01
CA VAL A 51 6.87 11.87 7.54
C VAL A 51 7.84 12.80 6.84
N PRO A 52 8.94 13.17 7.49
CA PRO A 52 9.88 14.12 6.88
C PRO A 52 10.39 13.71 5.50
N ASP A 53 10.49 12.41 5.24
CA ASP A 53 10.92 11.93 3.93
C ASP A 53 9.94 12.29 2.83
N PHE A 54 8.69 12.62 3.19
CA PHE A 54 7.66 13.05 2.26
C PHE A 54 7.05 14.33 2.78
N PRO A 55 7.70 15.48 2.57
CA PRO A 55 7.24 16.74 3.17
C PRO A 55 5.80 17.06 2.77
N GLY A 56 4.98 17.31 3.78
CA GLY A 56 3.57 17.62 3.58
C GLY A 56 2.65 16.42 3.70
N LEU A 57 3.19 15.23 3.72
CA LEU A 57 2.39 14.01 3.86
C LEU A 57 1.98 13.85 5.32
N ILE A 58 0.72 13.53 5.53
CA ILE A 58 0.16 13.26 6.85
C ILE A 58 -0.40 11.84 6.84
N VAL A 59 -0.01 11.06 7.84
CA VAL A 59 -0.44 9.66 7.96
C VAL A 59 -1.16 9.49 9.29
N LYS A 60 -2.31 8.83 9.24
CA LYS A 60 -3.04 8.48 10.46
C LYS A 60 -3.49 7.04 10.33
N GLU A 61 -2.89 6.16 11.13
CA GLU A 61 -3.19 4.74 11.07
C GLU A 61 -3.02 4.22 9.66
N SER A 62 -4.08 3.70 9.05
CA SER A 62 -3.99 3.16 7.70
C SER A 62 -4.30 4.19 6.62
N TYR A 63 -4.56 5.41 7.03
CA TYR A 63 -5.00 6.44 6.11
C TYR A 63 -3.93 7.52 5.97
N TRP A 64 -3.84 8.11 4.78
CA TRP A 64 -2.88 9.17 4.53
C TRP A 64 -3.53 10.25 3.66
N ARG A 65 -2.98 11.44 3.75
CA ARG A 65 -3.38 12.51 2.84
C ARG A 65 -2.18 13.41 2.60
N TRP A 66 -2.14 13.93 1.41
CA TRP A 66 -1.07 14.82 1.00
C TRP A 66 -1.74 16.04 0.38
N PRO A 67 -2.09 17.04 1.21
CA PRO A 67 -2.87 18.19 0.72
C PRO A 67 -2.23 18.91 -0.44
N GLU A 68 -0.93 19.07 -0.42
CA GLU A 68 -0.24 19.80 -1.47
C GLU A 68 -0.36 19.12 -2.82
N ARG A 69 -0.56 17.83 -2.83
CA ARG A 69 -0.72 17.07 -4.07
C ARG A 69 -2.18 16.70 -4.32
N ASN A 70 -3.06 17.11 -3.42
CA ASN A 70 -4.48 16.79 -3.54
C ASN A 70 -4.68 15.27 -3.68
N GLN A 71 -3.95 14.50 -2.89
CA GLN A 71 -4.03 13.05 -2.90
C GLN A 71 -4.33 12.54 -1.51
N SER A 72 -5.01 11.40 -1.45
CA SER A 72 -5.29 10.73 -0.19
C SER A 72 -5.68 9.29 -0.48
N GLY A 73 -5.68 8.46 0.55
CA GLY A 73 -6.07 7.08 0.36
C GLY A 73 -5.73 6.21 1.54
N ASN A 74 -5.74 4.90 1.29
CA ASN A 74 -5.41 3.91 2.29
C ASN A 74 -4.00 3.38 2.06
N ALA A 75 -3.63 2.31 2.77
CA ALA A 75 -2.28 1.77 2.67
C ALA A 75 -1.95 1.25 1.27
N ILE A 76 -2.94 0.66 0.60
CA ILE A 76 -2.70 0.18 -0.77
C ILE A 76 -2.45 1.37 -1.69
N ASP A 77 -3.29 2.39 -1.58
CA ASP A 77 -3.14 3.59 -2.41
C ASP A 77 -1.78 4.24 -2.22
N PHE A 78 -1.28 4.23 -0.98
CA PHE A 78 0.02 4.82 -0.71
C PHE A 78 1.11 4.14 -1.54
N HIS A 79 1.11 2.82 -1.53
CA HIS A 79 2.13 2.07 -2.27
C HIS A 79 2.02 2.32 -3.78
N ILE A 80 0.81 2.41 -4.29
CA ILE A 80 0.61 2.56 -5.72
C ILE A 80 0.84 4.00 -6.17
N GLN A 81 0.26 4.96 -5.46
CA GLN A 81 0.29 6.35 -5.90
C GLN A 81 1.57 7.07 -5.52
N ILE A 82 2.10 6.78 -4.35
CA ILE A 82 3.28 7.50 -3.85
C ILE A 82 4.56 6.74 -4.17
N LEU A 83 4.58 5.44 -3.88
CA LEU A 83 5.78 4.64 -4.09
C LEU A 83 5.86 4.07 -5.51
N ARG A 84 4.78 4.16 -6.26
CA ARG A 84 4.71 3.70 -7.64
C ARG A 84 4.91 2.21 -7.79
N TRP A 85 4.49 1.45 -6.79
CA TRP A 85 4.52 -0.01 -6.85
C TRP A 85 3.31 -0.51 -7.62
N SER A 86 3.41 -1.73 -8.13
CA SER A 86 2.25 -2.38 -8.72
C SER A 86 1.28 -2.80 -7.61
N PHE A 87 0.03 -3.03 -7.99
CA PHE A 87 -0.96 -3.51 -7.03
C PHE A 87 -0.51 -4.82 -6.40
N HIS A 88 0.02 -5.71 -7.22
CA HIS A 88 0.48 -7.00 -6.74
C HIS A 88 1.60 -6.85 -5.69
N ASP A 89 2.59 -6.02 -5.98
CA ASP A 89 3.68 -5.80 -5.04
C ASP A 89 3.19 -5.14 -3.77
N ALA A 90 2.25 -4.21 -3.90
CA ALA A 90 1.68 -3.57 -2.72
C ALA A 90 0.97 -4.60 -1.85
N MET A 91 0.18 -5.46 -2.47
CA MET A 91 -0.54 -6.48 -1.72
C MET A 91 0.41 -7.47 -1.04
N ARG A 92 1.47 -7.85 -1.73
CA ARG A 92 2.44 -8.75 -1.12
C ARG A 92 3.08 -8.13 0.12
N ALA A 93 3.40 -6.86 0.04
CA ALA A 93 4.02 -6.17 1.18
C ALA A 93 3.04 -6.01 2.33
N LEU A 94 1.77 -5.76 2.03
CA LEU A 94 0.78 -5.48 3.07
C LEU A 94 0.17 -6.74 3.67
N THR A 95 0.25 -7.87 2.98
CA THR A 95 -0.27 -9.13 3.51
C THR A 95 0.80 -10.03 4.05
N LYS A 96 2.05 -9.64 3.89
CA LYS A 96 3.16 -10.43 4.41
C LYS A 96 3.20 -10.30 5.92
N THR A 97 3.35 -11.38 6.60
CA THR A 97 3.44 -11.40 8.05
C THR A 97 4.82 -11.79 8.50
#